data_de0844954f67f42b69702ed9a829f369
#
_entry.id   de0844954f67f42b69702ed9a829f369
#
_cell.length_a   1.000
_cell.length_b   1.000
_cell.length_c   1.000
_cell.angle_alpha   90.00
_cell.angle_beta   90.00
_cell.angle_gamma   90.00
#
_symmetry.space_group_name_H-M   'P 1'
#
loop_
_entity.id
_entity.type
_entity.pdbx_description
1 polymer ?
#
loop_
_entity_poly.entity_id
_entity_poly.type
_entity_poly.pdbx_seq_one_letter_code
_entity_poly.pdbx_strand_id
1 'polypeptide(L)'
;MKPVRHILGSSGGFTLIELLVSISILTVVVGIFGAGMFQVLLIQRFWTDDVKAVREVRHAGSWFSGDALNATDVLDAGGVTRLTCAPNPSVQQITMTWTDASGTPHNVVYSVTGDELQRDFDSNGTPLIMASRVVANSISFTLCGNTLRLNVDVLADRDTTDKLDLITYVRKLS
;
A
#
# COMPACT_ATOMS: atom_id res chain seq x y z
N MET A 1 76.60 32.94 -4.20
CA MET A 1 75.88 32.23 -3.12
C MET A 1 74.85 33.20 -2.56
N LYS A 2 73.50 32.97 -2.82
CA LYS A 2 72.38 33.81 -2.28
C LYS A 2 71.89 33.14 -1.03
N PRO A 3 71.74 33.85 0.12
CA PRO A 3 71.15 33.27 1.33
C PRO A 3 69.65 33.05 1.16
N VAL A 4 69.22 31.83 1.44
CA VAL A 4 67.78 31.47 1.51
C VAL A 4 67.19 32.07 2.81
N ARG A 5 66.30 33.07 2.65
CA ARG A 5 65.53 33.60 3.80
C ARG A 5 64.47 32.60 4.18
N HIS A 6 64.62 31.92 5.30
CA HIS A 6 63.56 31.23 5.98
C HIS A 6 62.52 32.25 6.46
N ILE A 7 61.34 32.25 5.84
CA ILE A 7 60.18 32.92 6.36
C ILE A 7 59.61 32.05 7.47
N LEU A 8 60.01 32.38 8.71
CA LEU A 8 59.37 31.85 9.90
C LEU A 8 57.93 32.33 9.92
N GLY A 9 56.98 31.48 9.51
CA GLY A 9 55.56 31.73 9.60
C GLY A 9 55.19 32.01 11.08
N SER A 10 54.67 33.17 11.36
CA SER A 10 54.11 33.58 12.66
C SER A 10 53.02 32.58 13.03
N SER A 11 53.26 31.72 14.01
CA SER A 11 52.24 30.89 14.64
C SER A 11 51.39 31.78 15.54
N GLY A 12 50.40 32.46 14.94
CA GLY A 12 49.35 33.16 15.69
C GLY A 12 48.50 32.11 16.41
N GLY A 13 48.60 32.06 17.74
CA GLY A 13 47.75 31.22 18.56
C GLY A 13 46.30 31.74 18.50
N PHE A 14 45.33 30.82 18.46
CA PHE A 14 43.90 31.17 18.54
C PHE A 14 43.59 31.92 19.84
N THR A 15 42.86 32.99 19.73
CA THR A 15 42.39 33.74 20.90
C THR A 15 41.20 33.00 21.52
N LEU A 16 41.04 33.10 22.82
CA LEU A 16 39.93 32.46 23.56
C LEU A 16 38.57 32.91 23.01
N ILE A 17 38.46 34.18 22.60
CA ILE A 17 37.25 34.74 22.03
C ILE A 17 36.91 34.12 20.66
N GLU A 18 37.90 33.86 19.82
CA GLU A 18 37.76 33.26 18.50
C GLU A 18 37.28 31.81 18.60
N LEU A 19 37.73 31.08 19.59
CA LEU A 19 37.27 29.74 19.89
C LEU A 19 35.82 29.73 20.38
N LEU A 20 35.43 30.67 21.24
CA LEU A 20 34.07 30.80 21.73
C LEU A 20 33.08 31.16 20.65
N VAL A 21 33.42 32.08 19.75
CA VAL A 21 32.61 32.45 18.59
C VAL A 21 32.49 31.26 17.63
N SER A 22 33.57 30.54 17.35
CA SER A 22 33.53 29.39 16.46
C SER A 22 32.64 28.27 16.98
N ILE A 23 32.66 27.95 18.28
CA ILE A 23 31.79 26.96 18.90
C ILE A 23 30.32 27.41 18.83
N SER A 24 30.07 28.71 19.06
CA SER A 24 28.71 29.27 18.99
C SER A 24 28.12 29.12 17.59
N ILE A 25 28.87 29.46 16.56
CA ILE A 25 28.44 29.28 15.16
C ILE A 25 28.24 27.80 14.83
N LEU A 26 29.17 26.94 15.26
CA LEU A 26 29.07 25.50 15.00
C LEU A 26 27.81 24.89 15.63
N THR A 27 27.47 25.25 16.85
CA THR A 27 26.23 24.77 17.51
C THR A 27 24.96 25.21 16.79
N VAL A 28 24.89 26.42 16.27
CA VAL A 28 23.75 26.89 15.48
C VAL A 28 23.66 26.10 14.16
N VAL A 29 24.76 25.92 13.45
CA VAL A 29 24.81 25.17 12.20
C VAL A 29 24.38 23.73 12.41
N VAL A 30 24.94 23.03 13.40
CA VAL A 30 24.58 21.64 13.73
C VAL A 30 23.10 21.54 14.13
N GLY A 31 22.57 22.53 14.87
CA GLY A 31 21.15 22.56 15.24
C GLY A 31 20.22 22.65 14.02
N ILE A 32 20.54 23.52 13.06
CA ILE A 32 19.76 23.66 11.82
C ILE A 32 19.81 22.38 10.98
N PHE A 33 20.98 21.80 10.77
CA PHE A 33 21.12 20.54 10.05
C PHE A 33 20.41 19.38 10.72
N GLY A 34 20.50 19.28 12.05
CA GLY A 34 19.81 18.27 12.84
C GLY A 34 18.30 18.35 12.71
N ALA A 35 17.74 19.55 12.80
CA ALA A 35 16.30 19.79 12.61
C ALA A 35 15.85 19.44 11.19
N GLY A 36 16.61 19.83 10.17
CA GLY A 36 16.32 19.49 8.76
C GLY A 36 16.33 17.98 8.51
N MET A 37 17.34 17.30 9.01
CA MET A 37 17.47 15.83 8.87
C MET A 37 16.31 15.09 9.56
N PHE A 38 15.90 15.57 10.73
CA PHE A 38 14.75 15.00 11.43
C PHE A 38 13.45 15.15 10.63
N GLN A 39 13.20 16.30 10.01
CA GLN A 39 12.05 16.52 9.13
C GLN A 39 12.06 15.58 7.93
N VAL A 40 13.22 15.38 7.27
CA VAL A 40 13.33 14.46 6.13
C VAL A 40 13.00 13.03 6.55
N LEU A 41 13.47 12.57 7.70
CA LEU A 41 13.17 11.23 8.22
C LEU A 41 11.68 11.03 8.55
N LEU A 42 11.00 12.07 9.04
CA LEU A 42 9.56 12.03 9.28
C LEU A 42 8.79 11.94 7.95
N ILE A 43 9.13 12.77 6.97
CA ILE A 43 8.48 12.78 5.65
C ILE A 43 8.66 11.42 4.95
N GLN A 44 9.84 10.80 5.01
CA GLN A 44 10.09 9.50 4.39
C GLN A 44 9.16 8.40 4.91
N ARG A 45 8.81 8.42 6.19
CA ARG A 45 7.88 7.42 6.76
C ARG A 45 6.48 7.57 6.15
N PHE A 46 5.97 8.79 6.03
CA PHE A 46 4.66 9.04 5.42
C PHE A 46 4.62 8.58 3.95
N TRP A 47 5.62 8.95 3.16
CA TRP A 47 5.68 8.56 1.74
C TRP A 47 5.77 7.05 1.54
N THR A 48 6.46 6.34 2.45
CA THR A 48 6.60 4.89 2.33
C THR A 48 5.26 4.17 2.54
N ASP A 49 4.47 4.63 3.49
CA ASP A 49 3.17 4.02 3.80
C ASP A 49 2.14 4.28 2.69
N ASP A 50 2.08 5.49 2.15
CA ASP A 50 1.19 5.83 1.03
C ASP A 50 1.54 5.05 -0.24
N VAL A 51 2.82 5.00 -0.61
CA VAL A 51 3.26 4.24 -1.79
C VAL A 51 2.96 2.75 -1.64
N LYS A 52 3.09 2.21 -0.43
CA LYS A 52 2.78 0.81 -0.14
C LYS A 52 1.29 0.53 -0.30
N ALA A 53 0.42 1.37 0.28
CA ALA A 53 -1.02 1.26 0.15
C ALA A 53 -1.48 1.30 -1.33
N VAL A 54 -1.00 2.28 -2.11
CA VAL A 54 -1.31 2.38 -3.54
C VAL A 54 -0.84 1.16 -4.33
N ARG A 55 0.32 0.59 -4.00
CA ARG A 55 0.83 -0.61 -4.65
C ARG A 55 -0.04 -1.83 -4.34
N GLU A 56 -0.41 -2.04 -3.09
CA GLU A 56 -1.28 -3.13 -2.65
C GLU A 56 -2.63 -3.05 -3.36
N VAL A 57 -3.23 -1.87 -3.41
CA VAL A 57 -4.49 -1.60 -4.11
C VAL A 57 -4.40 -1.95 -5.59
N ARG A 58 -3.35 -1.51 -6.29
CA ARG A 58 -3.16 -1.83 -7.72
C ARG A 58 -2.95 -3.32 -7.95
N HIS A 59 -2.21 -3.97 -7.07
CA HIS A 59 -1.97 -5.40 -7.12
C HIS A 59 -3.29 -6.17 -6.93
N ALA A 60 -4.07 -5.81 -5.89
CA ALA A 60 -5.39 -6.38 -5.66
C ALA A 60 -6.32 -6.19 -6.86
N GLY A 61 -6.35 -4.99 -7.44
CA GLY A 61 -7.16 -4.68 -8.62
C GLY A 61 -6.80 -5.50 -9.84
N SER A 62 -5.52 -5.73 -10.07
CA SER A 62 -5.04 -6.56 -11.20
C SER A 62 -5.50 -8.00 -11.07
N TRP A 63 -5.33 -8.63 -9.91
CA TRP A 63 -5.78 -10.00 -9.66
C TRP A 63 -7.30 -10.12 -9.73
N PHE A 64 -8.00 -9.22 -9.04
CA PHE A 64 -9.46 -9.20 -9.02
C PHE A 64 -10.06 -9.08 -10.43
N SER A 65 -9.51 -8.18 -11.24
CA SER A 65 -9.96 -8.02 -12.63
C SER A 65 -9.65 -9.25 -13.48
N GLY A 66 -8.47 -9.86 -13.30
CA GLY A 66 -8.10 -11.08 -14.01
C GLY A 66 -9.02 -12.26 -13.69
N ASP A 67 -9.31 -12.47 -12.41
CA ASP A 67 -10.20 -13.53 -11.95
C ASP A 67 -11.64 -13.30 -12.40
N ALA A 68 -12.13 -12.04 -12.33
CA ALA A 68 -13.47 -11.69 -12.79
C ALA A 68 -13.67 -11.91 -14.30
N LEU A 69 -12.65 -11.63 -15.12
CA LEU A 69 -12.70 -11.90 -16.57
C LEU A 69 -12.77 -13.40 -16.89
N ASN A 70 -12.22 -14.25 -16.05
CA ASN A 70 -12.31 -15.70 -16.19
C ASN A 70 -13.63 -16.26 -15.61
N ALA A 71 -14.20 -15.59 -14.61
CA ALA A 71 -15.36 -16.07 -13.88
C ALA A 71 -16.59 -16.26 -14.78
N THR A 72 -17.24 -17.42 -14.67
CA THR A 72 -18.55 -17.72 -15.24
C THR A 72 -19.68 -17.49 -14.24
N ASP A 73 -19.37 -17.58 -12.94
CA ASP A 73 -20.29 -17.27 -11.85
C ASP A 73 -19.60 -16.53 -10.71
N VAL A 74 -20.37 -15.66 -10.05
CA VAL A 74 -19.94 -14.94 -8.85
C VAL A 74 -20.99 -15.20 -7.76
N LEU A 75 -20.56 -15.86 -6.72
CA LEU A 75 -21.39 -16.36 -5.63
C LEU A 75 -21.09 -15.59 -4.34
N ASP A 76 -22.04 -15.61 -3.42
CA ASP A 76 -21.91 -15.04 -2.07
C ASP A 76 -20.93 -15.85 -1.18
N ALA A 77 -20.83 -15.43 0.08
CA ALA A 77 -19.98 -16.09 1.07
C ALA A 77 -20.26 -17.60 1.26
N GLY A 78 -21.48 -18.04 1.01
CA GLY A 78 -21.85 -19.46 1.08
C GLY A 78 -21.47 -20.26 -0.17
N GLY A 79 -21.03 -19.59 -1.24
CA GLY A 79 -20.70 -20.24 -2.51
C GLY A 79 -21.92 -20.85 -3.23
N VAL A 80 -23.12 -20.44 -2.88
CA VAL A 80 -24.38 -21.03 -3.36
C VAL A 80 -25.26 -20.01 -4.09
N THR A 81 -25.37 -18.81 -3.54
CA THR A 81 -26.26 -17.79 -4.07
C THR A 81 -25.50 -16.84 -4.97
N ARG A 82 -26.00 -16.62 -6.20
CA ARG A 82 -25.41 -15.62 -7.10
C ARG A 82 -25.49 -14.22 -6.48
N LEU A 83 -24.41 -13.47 -6.56
CA LEU A 83 -24.34 -12.09 -6.09
C LEU A 83 -25.36 -11.22 -6.84
N THR A 84 -25.98 -10.27 -6.15
CA THR A 84 -27.02 -9.39 -6.70
C THR A 84 -26.54 -7.95 -6.85
N CYS A 85 -27.33 -7.14 -7.57
CA CYS A 85 -27.05 -5.72 -7.81
C CYS A 85 -27.24 -4.83 -6.57
N ALA A 86 -27.88 -5.32 -5.54
CA ALA A 86 -28.02 -4.57 -4.28
C ALA A 86 -26.69 -4.60 -3.53
N PRO A 87 -26.17 -3.45 -3.08
CA PRO A 87 -25.01 -3.44 -2.22
C PRO A 87 -25.34 -4.19 -0.92
N ASN A 88 -24.63 -5.27 -0.68
CA ASN A 88 -24.76 -6.01 0.55
C ASN A 88 -23.51 -5.73 1.41
N PRO A 89 -23.59 -4.76 2.34
CA PRO A 89 -22.43 -4.39 3.18
C PRO A 89 -21.99 -5.50 4.13
N SER A 90 -22.77 -6.57 4.24
CA SER A 90 -22.44 -7.71 5.08
C SER A 90 -21.69 -8.82 4.36
N VAL A 91 -21.55 -8.76 3.04
CA VAL A 91 -20.79 -9.78 2.28
C VAL A 91 -19.31 -9.42 2.32
N GLN A 92 -18.59 -10.00 3.28
CA GLN A 92 -17.14 -9.87 3.42
C GLN A 92 -16.37 -10.93 2.60
N GLN A 93 -17.09 -11.76 1.86
CA GLN A 93 -16.52 -12.84 1.06
C GLN A 93 -17.34 -13.06 -0.19
N ILE A 94 -16.66 -13.26 -1.32
CA ILE A 94 -17.25 -13.76 -2.56
C ILE A 94 -16.45 -14.93 -3.10
N THR A 95 -17.13 -15.79 -3.88
CA THR A 95 -16.51 -16.89 -4.60
C THR A 95 -16.75 -16.71 -6.08
N MET A 96 -15.70 -16.67 -6.87
CA MET A 96 -15.76 -16.69 -8.34
C MET A 96 -15.40 -18.09 -8.83
N THR A 97 -16.16 -18.60 -9.78
CA THR A 97 -15.95 -19.95 -10.32
C THR A 97 -15.89 -19.92 -11.85
N TRP A 98 -15.06 -20.77 -12.41
CA TRP A 98 -14.96 -20.99 -13.86
C TRP A 98 -14.42 -22.38 -14.17
N THR A 99 -14.53 -22.76 -15.43
CA THR A 99 -13.91 -23.98 -15.95
C THR A 99 -12.92 -23.59 -17.03
N ASP A 100 -11.70 -24.13 -16.96
CA ASP A 100 -10.67 -23.86 -17.95
C ASP A 100 -10.92 -24.61 -19.27
N ALA A 101 -10.05 -24.40 -20.27
CA ALA A 101 -10.17 -25.05 -21.58
C ALA A 101 -9.98 -26.57 -21.54
N SER A 102 -9.38 -27.11 -20.47
CA SER A 102 -9.20 -28.54 -20.24
C SER A 102 -10.41 -29.21 -19.57
N GLY A 103 -11.40 -28.40 -19.16
CA GLY A 103 -12.57 -28.87 -18.42
C GLY A 103 -12.35 -28.91 -16.90
N THR A 104 -11.23 -28.38 -16.40
CA THR A 104 -10.96 -28.38 -14.97
C THR A 104 -11.70 -27.21 -14.27
N PRO A 105 -12.49 -27.47 -13.26
CA PRO A 105 -13.15 -26.41 -12.48
C PRO A 105 -12.14 -25.71 -11.58
N HIS A 106 -12.23 -24.41 -11.53
CA HIS A 106 -11.46 -23.52 -10.66
C HIS A 106 -12.38 -22.68 -9.81
N ASN A 107 -11.91 -22.30 -8.64
CA ASN A 107 -12.56 -21.31 -7.80
C ASN A 107 -11.53 -20.34 -7.23
N VAL A 108 -11.97 -19.14 -6.92
CA VAL A 108 -11.20 -18.18 -6.15
C VAL A 108 -12.11 -17.50 -5.15
N VAL A 109 -11.65 -17.46 -3.92
CA VAL A 109 -12.35 -16.85 -2.79
C VAL A 109 -11.65 -15.57 -2.41
N TYR A 110 -12.39 -14.47 -2.44
CA TYR A 110 -11.98 -13.19 -1.87
C TYR A 110 -12.67 -13.01 -0.52
N SER A 111 -11.89 -12.85 0.53
CA SER A 111 -12.40 -12.69 1.89
C SER A 111 -11.63 -11.61 2.65
N VAL A 112 -12.27 -11.03 3.66
CA VAL A 112 -11.61 -10.15 4.63
C VAL A 112 -11.46 -10.88 5.93
N THR A 113 -10.22 -10.95 6.42
CA THR A 113 -9.89 -11.56 7.69
C THR A 113 -9.11 -10.53 8.53
N GLY A 114 -9.74 -10.05 9.61
CA GLY A 114 -9.18 -8.94 10.37
C GLY A 114 -9.16 -7.65 9.54
N ASP A 115 -7.97 -7.14 9.26
CA ASP A 115 -7.70 -5.95 8.44
C ASP A 115 -7.03 -6.30 7.11
N GLU A 116 -7.12 -7.55 6.65
CA GLU A 116 -6.51 -8.02 5.41
C GLU A 116 -7.56 -8.48 4.40
N LEU A 117 -7.44 -8.01 3.16
CA LEU A 117 -8.11 -8.58 2.00
C LEU A 117 -7.28 -9.76 1.49
N GLN A 118 -7.85 -10.94 1.49
CA GLN A 118 -7.20 -12.19 1.12
C GLN A 118 -7.82 -12.79 -0.14
N ARG A 119 -7.01 -13.47 -0.94
CA ARG A 119 -7.38 -14.24 -2.12
C ARG A 119 -6.91 -15.68 -1.95
N ASP A 120 -7.83 -16.63 -1.94
CA ASP A 120 -7.53 -18.07 -1.91
C ASP A 120 -7.93 -18.69 -3.26
N PHE A 121 -6.96 -19.26 -3.96
CA PHE A 121 -7.16 -19.90 -5.26
C PHE A 121 -7.29 -21.41 -5.09
N ASP A 122 -8.37 -21.97 -5.66
CA ASP A 122 -8.73 -23.39 -5.57
C ASP A 122 -8.76 -23.94 -4.14
N SER A 123 -9.05 -23.05 -3.17
CA SER A 123 -9.15 -23.39 -1.74
C SER A 123 -7.94 -24.20 -1.25
N ASN A 124 -6.74 -23.79 -1.68
CA ASN A 124 -5.49 -24.51 -1.37
C ASN A 124 -5.02 -24.29 0.09
N GLY A 125 -5.72 -23.47 0.87
CA GLY A 125 -5.45 -23.19 2.28
C GLY A 125 -4.24 -22.27 2.50
N THR A 126 -3.72 -21.66 1.45
CA THR A 126 -2.64 -20.64 1.51
C THR A 126 -3.09 -19.35 0.87
N PRO A 127 -3.92 -18.55 1.54
CA PRO A 127 -4.43 -17.32 0.97
C PRO A 127 -3.30 -16.31 0.74
N LEU A 128 -3.37 -15.62 -0.40
CA LEU A 128 -2.50 -14.52 -0.73
C LEU A 128 -3.09 -13.23 -0.17
N ILE A 129 -2.32 -12.49 0.63
CA ILE A 129 -2.73 -11.17 1.12
C ILE A 129 -2.65 -10.18 -0.05
N MET A 130 -3.79 -9.60 -0.40
CA MET A 130 -3.94 -8.68 -1.51
C MET A 130 -3.81 -7.22 -1.09
N ALA A 131 -4.37 -6.89 0.08
CA ALA A 131 -4.25 -5.59 0.72
C ALA A 131 -4.29 -5.76 2.23
N SER A 132 -3.50 -4.95 2.92
CA SER A 132 -3.48 -4.82 4.37
C SER A 132 -4.13 -3.51 4.81
N ARG A 133 -4.50 -3.41 6.09
CA ARG A 133 -5.10 -2.20 6.68
C ARG A 133 -6.49 -1.86 6.11
N VAL A 134 -7.26 -2.88 5.74
CA VAL A 134 -8.65 -2.73 5.33
C VAL A 134 -9.51 -2.27 6.52
N VAL A 135 -10.33 -1.25 6.30
CA VAL A 135 -11.25 -0.77 7.34
C VAL A 135 -12.33 -1.83 7.57
N ALA A 136 -12.56 -2.19 8.81
CA ALA A 136 -13.56 -3.18 9.18
C ALA A 136 -14.95 -2.80 8.62
N ASN A 137 -15.65 -3.75 8.01
CA ASN A 137 -16.98 -3.59 7.41
C ASN A 137 -17.07 -2.55 6.26
N SER A 138 -15.94 -2.09 5.71
CA SER A 138 -15.95 -1.16 4.56
C SER A 138 -16.08 -1.87 3.22
N ILE A 139 -15.86 -3.19 3.19
CA ILE A 139 -15.89 -3.95 1.94
C ILE A 139 -17.32 -4.21 1.49
N SER A 140 -17.57 -4.01 0.21
CA SER A 140 -18.83 -4.40 -0.42
C SER A 140 -18.59 -4.90 -1.83
N PHE A 141 -19.24 -6.03 -2.15
CA PHE A 141 -19.25 -6.60 -3.50
C PHE A 141 -20.64 -6.44 -4.09
N THR A 142 -20.72 -5.99 -5.34
CA THR A 142 -21.99 -5.90 -6.08
C THR A 142 -21.82 -6.44 -7.48
N LEU A 143 -22.80 -7.18 -7.97
CA LEU A 143 -22.84 -7.70 -9.35
C LEU A 143 -24.10 -7.18 -10.04
N CYS A 144 -23.93 -6.26 -11.00
CA CYS A 144 -25.03 -5.69 -11.78
C CYS A 144 -24.88 -6.09 -13.25
N GLY A 145 -25.71 -7.02 -13.68
CA GLY A 145 -25.51 -7.65 -15.00
C GLY A 145 -24.16 -8.35 -15.05
N ASN A 146 -23.28 -7.90 -15.93
CA ASN A 146 -21.92 -8.43 -16.05
C ASN A 146 -20.86 -7.55 -15.38
N THR A 147 -21.26 -6.51 -14.68
CA THR A 147 -20.34 -5.58 -14.00
C THR A 147 -20.20 -5.98 -12.54
N LEU A 148 -19.02 -6.41 -12.16
CA LEU A 148 -18.65 -6.69 -10.79
C LEU A 148 -17.91 -5.47 -10.22
N ARG A 149 -18.36 -5.00 -9.07
CA ARG A 149 -17.77 -3.87 -8.37
C ARG A 149 -17.34 -4.31 -6.98
N LEU A 150 -16.12 -3.94 -6.63
CA LEU A 150 -15.56 -4.06 -5.30
C LEU A 150 -15.29 -2.66 -4.75
N ASN A 151 -15.91 -2.32 -3.64
CA ASN A 151 -15.57 -1.14 -2.86
C ASN A 151 -14.89 -1.59 -1.57
N VAL A 152 -13.79 -0.94 -1.23
CA VAL A 152 -13.09 -1.16 0.03
C VAL A 152 -12.40 0.12 0.46
N ASP A 153 -12.47 0.44 1.74
CA ASP A 153 -11.73 1.53 2.35
C ASP A 153 -10.46 0.97 2.99
N VAL A 154 -9.32 1.55 2.67
CA VAL A 154 -8.01 1.17 3.19
C VAL A 154 -7.44 2.34 3.99
N LEU A 155 -6.86 2.08 5.15
CA LEU A 155 -6.19 3.09 5.95
C LEU A 155 -4.84 3.44 5.29
N ALA A 156 -4.74 4.64 4.72
CA ALA A 156 -3.50 5.17 4.15
C ALA A 156 -2.56 5.67 5.26
N ASP A 157 -3.10 6.42 6.21
CA ASP A 157 -2.40 6.90 7.41
C ASP A 157 -3.34 6.81 8.62
N ARG A 158 -2.86 7.16 9.81
CA ARG A 158 -3.57 7.00 11.09
C ARG A 158 -4.99 7.59 11.10
N ASP A 159 -5.26 8.61 10.27
CA ASP A 159 -6.53 9.33 10.24
C ASP A 159 -7.11 9.53 8.83
N THR A 160 -6.47 9.02 7.78
CA THR A 160 -6.96 9.13 6.39
C THR A 160 -7.32 7.78 5.82
N THR A 161 -8.51 7.68 5.25
CA THR A 161 -8.96 6.47 4.53
C THR A 161 -8.96 6.75 3.04
N ASP A 162 -8.28 5.89 2.28
CA ASP A 162 -8.40 5.86 0.84
C ASP A 162 -9.49 4.88 0.42
N LYS A 163 -10.32 5.31 -0.53
CA LYS A 163 -11.37 4.47 -1.09
C LYS A 163 -10.89 3.78 -2.34
N LEU A 164 -10.92 2.48 -2.30
CA LEU A 164 -10.72 1.65 -3.47
C LEU A 164 -12.08 1.29 -4.07
N ASP A 165 -12.32 1.77 -5.28
CA ASP A 165 -13.48 1.40 -6.10
C ASP A 165 -12.99 0.71 -7.36
N LEU A 166 -13.11 -0.62 -7.38
CA LEU A 166 -12.74 -1.44 -8.51
C LEU A 166 -13.98 -1.86 -9.27
N ILE A 167 -14.01 -1.53 -10.55
CA ILE A 167 -15.07 -1.95 -11.47
C ILE A 167 -14.46 -2.85 -12.53
N THR A 168 -14.98 -4.05 -12.66
CA THR A 168 -14.53 -5.02 -13.66
C THR A 168 -15.71 -5.72 -14.30
N TYR A 169 -15.47 -6.39 -15.43
CA TYR A 169 -16.51 -7.14 -16.14
C TYR A 169 -16.29 -8.63 -15.93
N VAL A 170 -17.37 -9.31 -15.62
CA VAL A 170 -17.42 -10.77 -15.56
C VAL A 170 -17.72 -11.30 -16.97
N ARG A 171 -17.07 -12.39 -17.35
CA ARG A 171 -17.40 -13.06 -18.60
C ARG A 171 -18.89 -13.41 -18.58
N LYS A 172 -19.54 -13.34 -19.76
CA LYS A 172 -21.00 -13.51 -19.89
C LYS A 172 -21.50 -14.67 -19.03
N LEU A 173 -22.26 -14.31 -18.01
CA LEU A 173 -22.94 -15.26 -17.13
C LEU A 173 -23.98 -16.02 -17.99
N SER A 174 -23.83 -17.31 -18.09
CA SER A 174 -24.78 -18.19 -18.82
C SER A 174 -26.05 -18.43 -18.03
#